data_4db747940e6dd70eae506f7bd1a29fef
#
_entry.id   4db747940e6dd70eae506f7bd1a29fef
#
_cell.length_a   1.000
_cell.length_b   1.000
_cell.length_c   1.000
_cell.angle_alpha   90.00
_cell.angle_beta   90.00
_cell.angle_gamma   90.00
#
_symmetry.space_group_name_H-M   'P 1'
#
loop_
_entity.id
_entity.type
_entity.pdbx_description
1 polymer ?
#
loop_
_entity_poly.entity_id
_entity_poly.type
_entity_poly.pdbx_seq_one_letter_code
_entity_poly.pdbx_strand_id
1 'polypeptide(L)'
;MPAIFINPTNKEHEKLLQKLDVQNQDLRIFVSDKLPTDFIEKLPGKKAVGNIEDGSHISTASEGAYCGIYHEDIDSELRKVFLDSINNSSLKRIIWISKKEPSEEILSIQNLTYINYVDEGSYIEKVLELEEIEEIKDSLIYLK
;
A
#
# COMPACT_ATOMS: atom_id res chain seq x y z
N MET A 1 -11.37 -9.25 -6.34
CA MET A 1 -11.18 -9.20 -4.88
C MET A 1 -10.71 -7.81 -4.47
N PRO A 2 -11.24 -7.25 -3.37
CA PRO A 2 -10.90 -5.88 -3.00
C PRO A 2 -9.42 -5.71 -2.64
N ALA A 3 -8.82 -4.62 -3.09
CA ALA A 3 -7.48 -4.21 -2.70
C ALA A 3 -7.54 -2.84 -2.01
N ILE A 4 -6.65 -2.60 -1.07
CA ILE A 4 -6.53 -1.32 -0.41
C ILE A 4 -5.10 -0.79 -0.55
N PHE A 5 -4.97 0.46 -0.99
CA PHE A 5 -3.70 1.16 -1.05
C PHE A 5 -3.59 2.10 0.15
N ILE A 6 -2.52 1.95 0.90
CA ILE A 6 -2.28 2.72 2.13
C ILE A 6 -1.21 3.76 1.89
N ASN A 7 -1.54 5.03 2.14
CA ASN A 7 -0.61 6.17 2.14
C ASN A 7 -0.15 6.64 0.76
N PRO A 8 -1.07 6.99 -0.16
CA PRO A 8 -0.68 7.69 -1.38
C PRO A 8 -0.29 9.14 -1.05
N THR A 9 0.84 9.62 -1.59
CA THR A 9 1.38 10.93 -1.24
C THR A 9 1.85 11.77 -2.42
N ASN A 10 1.94 11.20 -3.63
CA ASN A 10 2.52 11.90 -4.78
C ASN A 10 1.82 11.55 -6.09
N LYS A 11 2.26 12.19 -7.18
CA LYS A 11 1.67 11.98 -8.51
C LYS A 11 1.89 10.59 -9.07
N GLU A 12 2.99 9.94 -8.73
CA GLU A 12 3.25 8.57 -9.17
C GLU A 12 2.26 7.60 -8.53
N HIS A 13 1.90 7.84 -7.27
CA HIS A 13 0.85 7.07 -6.60
C HIS A 13 -0.51 7.31 -7.25
N GLU A 14 -0.80 8.55 -7.63
CA GLU A 14 -2.03 8.87 -8.35
C GLU A 14 -2.12 8.09 -9.67
N LYS A 15 -1.02 8.05 -10.44
CA LYS A 15 -0.95 7.27 -11.68
C LYS A 15 -1.17 5.79 -11.44
N LEU A 16 -0.51 5.24 -10.43
CA LEU A 16 -0.67 3.83 -10.05
C LEU A 16 -2.12 3.54 -9.69
N LEU A 17 -2.72 4.39 -8.87
CA LEU A 17 -4.09 4.20 -8.41
C LEU A 17 -5.11 4.28 -9.54
N GLN A 18 -4.91 5.16 -10.50
CA GLN A 18 -5.77 5.23 -11.68
C GLN A 18 -5.71 3.94 -12.50
N LYS A 19 -4.53 3.37 -12.65
CA LYS A 19 -4.36 2.08 -13.34
C LYS A 19 -4.93 0.92 -12.54
N LEU A 20 -4.75 0.91 -11.22
CA LEU A 20 -5.36 -0.09 -10.34
C LEU A 20 -6.88 -0.04 -10.38
N ASP A 21 -7.46 1.15 -10.44
CA ASP A 21 -8.91 1.33 -10.49
C ASP A 21 -9.51 0.72 -11.77
N VAL A 22 -8.76 0.75 -12.87
CA VAL A 22 -9.18 0.11 -14.12
C VAL A 22 -9.15 -1.40 -14.01
N GLN A 23 -8.10 -1.98 -13.41
CA GLN A 23 -7.96 -3.44 -13.33
C GLN A 23 -8.70 -4.04 -12.12
N ASN A 24 -9.00 -3.26 -11.10
CA ASN A 24 -9.71 -3.74 -9.90
C ASN A 24 -10.78 -2.74 -9.49
N GLN A 25 -12.04 -3.08 -9.74
CA GLN A 25 -13.18 -2.19 -9.47
C GLN A 25 -13.49 -2.06 -7.98
N ASP A 26 -12.91 -2.91 -7.14
CA ASP A 26 -13.08 -2.86 -5.68
C ASP A 26 -11.88 -2.19 -5.00
N LEU A 27 -11.29 -1.21 -5.64
CA LEU A 27 -10.15 -0.46 -5.08
C LEU A 27 -10.60 0.42 -3.92
N ARG A 28 -9.85 0.32 -2.81
CA ARG A 28 -10.00 1.20 -1.64
C ARG A 28 -8.68 1.92 -1.40
N ILE A 29 -8.75 3.07 -0.75
CA ILE A 29 -7.59 3.90 -0.45
C ILE A 29 -7.70 4.41 0.98
N PHE A 30 -6.62 4.32 1.75
CA PHE A 30 -6.49 5.03 3.02
C PHE A 30 -5.49 6.15 2.82
N VAL A 31 -5.93 7.39 2.95
CA VAL A 31 -5.12 8.58 2.68
C VAL A 31 -5.09 9.51 3.90
N SER A 32 -3.92 10.12 4.13
CA SER A 32 -3.74 11.04 5.24
C SER A 32 -4.62 12.28 5.10
N ASP A 33 -5.26 12.67 6.19
CA ASP A 33 -6.06 13.89 6.27
C ASP A 33 -5.21 15.18 6.22
N LYS A 34 -3.89 15.05 6.31
CA LYS A 34 -2.95 16.18 6.24
C LYS A 34 -2.57 16.56 4.81
N LEU A 35 -2.94 15.75 3.82
CA LEU A 35 -2.63 16.05 2.43
C LEU A 35 -3.60 17.09 1.85
N PRO A 36 -3.18 17.82 0.79
CA PRO A 36 -4.06 18.81 0.17
C PRO A 36 -5.37 18.18 -0.31
N THR A 37 -6.47 18.88 -0.11
CA THR A 37 -7.80 18.43 -0.53
C THR A 37 -7.85 18.13 -2.02
N ASP A 38 -7.21 18.95 -2.86
CA ASP A 38 -7.16 18.75 -4.30
C ASP A 38 -6.54 17.40 -4.67
N PHE A 39 -5.47 17.03 -3.98
CA PHE A 39 -4.81 15.75 -4.20
C PHE A 39 -5.74 14.59 -3.83
N ILE A 40 -6.37 14.68 -2.65
CA ILE A 40 -7.26 13.63 -2.15
C ILE A 40 -8.44 13.43 -3.11
N GLU A 41 -9.03 14.52 -3.59
CA GLU A 41 -10.18 14.47 -4.49
C GLU A 41 -9.90 13.80 -5.83
N LYS A 42 -8.65 13.88 -6.31
CA LYS A 42 -8.26 13.25 -7.58
C LYS A 42 -8.07 11.76 -7.50
N LEU A 43 -7.94 11.20 -6.30
CA LEU A 43 -7.70 9.77 -6.14
C LEU A 43 -8.97 8.99 -6.46
N PRO A 44 -8.86 7.89 -7.22
CA PRO A 44 -10.01 7.05 -7.55
C PRO A 44 -10.38 6.10 -6.41
N GLY A 45 -11.48 5.37 -6.58
CA GLY A 45 -11.87 4.34 -5.63
C GLY A 45 -12.58 4.86 -4.40
N LYS A 46 -12.78 3.97 -3.43
CA LYS A 46 -13.39 4.31 -2.14
C LYS A 46 -12.32 4.79 -1.18
N LYS A 47 -12.48 5.99 -0.67
CA LYS A 47 -11.47 6.64 0.16
C LYS A 47 -11.87 6.66 1.62
N ALA A 48 -10.95 6.22 2.49
CA ALA A 48 -10.97 6.50 3.92
C ALA A 48 -9.91 7.57 4.17
N VAL A 49 -10.31 8.70 4.71
CA VAL A 49 -9.42 9.83 5.01
C VAL A 49 -9.24 9.90 6.52
N GLY A 50 -8.01 9.85 6.98
CA GLY A 50 -7.76 9.85 8.42
C GLY A 50 -6.30 10.04 8.78
N ASN A 51 -5.98 9.83 10.06
CA ASN A 51 -4.63 9.95 10.56
C ASN A 51 -3.80 8.73 10.14
N ILE A 52 -2.78 8.96 9.31
CA ILE A 52 -1.92 7.87 8.82
C ILE A 52 -1.12 7.20 9.95
N GLU A 53 -1.01 7.84 11.10
CA GLU A 53 -0.35 7.26 12.27
C GLU A 53 -1.28 6.43 13.14
N ASP A 54 -2.56 6.33 12.78
CA ASP A 54 -3.55 5.53 13.48
C ASP A 54 -3.71 4.15 12.84
N GLY A 55 -2.94 3.18 13.33
CA GLY A 55 -2.94 1.82 12.79
C GLY A 55 -4.29 1.12 12.93
N SER A 56 -5.08 1.44 13.95
CA SER A 56 -6.40 0.84 14.14
C SER A 56 -7.39 1.34 13.09
N HIS A 57 -7.32 2.60 12.69
CA HIS A 57 -8.15 3.13 11.61
C HIS A 57 -7.78 2.48 10.27
N ILE A 58 -6.48 2.29 10.03
CA ILE A 58 -6.00 1.61 8.81
C ILE A 58 -6.53 0.18 8.78
N SER A 59 -6.40 -0.58 9.87
CA SER A 59 -6.88 -1.97 9.89
C SER A 59 -8.40 -2.06 9.74
N THR A 60 -9.15 -1.14 10.32
CA THR A 60 -10.60 -1.07 10.13
C THR A 60 -10.97 -0.80 8.67
N ALA A 61 -10.28 0.15 8.04
CA ALA A 61 -10.50 0.46 6.62
C ALA A 61 -10.14 -0.72 5.71
N SER A 62 -9.28 -1.61 6.17
CA SER A 62 -8.83 -2.80 5.43
C SER A 62 -9.79 -3.98 5.53
N GLU A 63 -10.83 -3.92 6.38
CA GLU A 63 -11.76 -5.04 6.56
C GLU A 63 -12.40 -5.45 5.25
N GLY A 64 -12.32 -6.75 4.95
CA GLY A 64 -12.85 -7.30 3.70
C GLY A 64 -11.95 -7.14 2.49
N ALA A 65 -10.83 -6.44 2.61
CA ALA A 65 -9.84 -6.39 1.53
C ALA A 65 -8.99 -7.65 1.53
N TYR A 66 -8.59 -8.08 0.34
CA TYR A 66 -7.73 -9.24 0.14
C TYR A 66 -6.26 -8.84 0.13
N CYS A 67 -5.91 -7.78 -0.59
CA CYS A 67 -4.56 -7.31 -0.80
C CYS A 67 -4.36 -5.92 -0.20
N GLY A 68 -3.34 -5.75 0.63
CA GLY A 68 -2.92 -4.44 1.13
C GLY A 68 -1.63 -4.01 0.47
N ILE A 69 -1.65 -2.83 -0.15
CA ILE A 69 -0.48 -2.22 -0.78
C ILE A 69 -0.07 -1.05 0.10
N TYR A 70 1.06 -1.19 0.79
CA TYR A 70 1.55 -0.21 1.76
C TYR A 70 2.71 0.58 1.18
N HIS A 71 2.57 1.89 1.14
CA HIS A 71 3.66 2.79 0.76
C HIS A 71 4.29 3.41 2.01
N GLU A 72 5.56 3.13 2.23
CA GLU A 72 6.33 3.68 3.34
C GLU A 72 7.20 4.84 2.86
N ASP A 73 6.95 6.05 3.39
CA ASP A 73 7.76 7.22 3.08
C ASP A 73 9.14 7.12 3.72
N ILE A 74 10.16 7.55 3.01
CA ILE A 74 11.53 7.54 3.55
C ILE A 74 11.70 8.53 4.72
N ASP A 75 10.94 9.62 4.71
CA ASP A 75 11.05 10.70 5.70
C ASP A 75 10.09 10.56 6.89
N SER A 76 9.27 9.50 6.91
CA SER A 76 8.31 9.29 7.98
C SER A 76 8.65 8.03 8.78
N GLU A 77 8.12 7.94 10.00
CA GLU A 77 8.31 6.78 10.87
C GLU A 77 7.02 5.96 10.96
N LEU A 78 6.55 5.46 9.81
CA LEU A 78 5.29 4.72 9.72
C LEU A 78 5.46 3.21 9.84
N ARG A 79 6.69 2.72 9.89
CA ARG A 79 6.97 1.27 9.85
C ARG A 79 6.23 0.49 10.94
N LYS A 80 6.32 0.99 12.18
CA LYS A 80 5.64 0.35 13.30
C LYS A 80 4.12 0.42 13.16
N VAL A 81 3.60 1.57 12.73
CA VAL A 81 2.16 1.76 12.50
C VAL A 81 1.65 0.75 11.48
N PHE A 82 2.38 0.59 10.38
CA PHE A 82 2.00 -0.35 9.32
C PHE A 82 2.08 -1.79 9.80
N LEU A 83 3.12 -2.16 10.54
CA LEU A 83 3.23 -3.49 11.11
C LEU A 83 2.04 -3.80 12.05
N ASP A 84 1.70 -2.86 12.93
CA ASP A 84 0.56 -3.00 13.84
C ASP A 84 -0.75 -3.14 13.05
N SER A 85 -0.92 -2.33 12.02
CA SER A 85 -2.11 -2.38 11.16
C SER A 85 -2.23 -3.74 10.48
N ILE A 86 -1.15 -4.26 9.92
CA ILE A 86 -1.13 -5.56 9.24
C ILE A 86 -1.46 -6.68 10.22
N ASN A 87 -0.85 -6.67 11.41
CA ASN A 87 -1.09 -7.69 12.43
C ASN A 87 -2.54 -7.71 12.93
N ASN A 88 -3.24 -6.59 12.85
CA ASN A 88 -4.63 -6.47 13.27
C ASN A 88 -5.61 -6.52 12.10
N SER A 89 -5.15 -6.88 10.90
CA SER A 89 -5.98 -6.97 9.72
C SER A 89 -6.19 -8.43 9.30
N SER A 90 -7.15 -8.65 8.39
CA SER A 90 -7.40 -9.95 7.78
C SER A 90 -6.86 -10.04 6.37
N LEU A 91 -5.91 -9.16 5.99
CA LEU A 91 -5.32 -9.16 4.67
C LEU A 91 -4.61 -10.47 4.39
N LYS A 92 -4.82 -11.02 3.18
CA LYS A 92 -4.23 -12.28 2.74
C LYS A 92 -2.92 -12.07 2.00
N ARG A 93 -2.69 -10.87 1.50
CA ARG A 93 -1.51 -10.54 0.73
C ARG A 93 -1.07 -9.11 1.06
N ILE A 94 0.24 -8.92 1.21
CA ILE A 94 0.82 -7.61 1.46
C ILE A 94 1.86 -7.30 0.38
N ILE A 95 1.75 -6.12 -0.21
CA ILE A 95 2.76 -5.55 -1.08
C ILE A 95 3.29 -4.31 -0.36
N TRP A 96 4.56 -4.32 0.02
CA TRP A 96 5.18 -3.21 0.75
C TRP A 96 6.17 -2.52 -0.17
N ILE A 97 6.00 -1.21 -0.38
CA ILE A 97 6.83 -0.40 -1.27
C ILE A 97 7.61 0.59 -0.41
N SER A 98 8.94 0.58 -0.50
CA SER A 98 9.76 1.45 0.33
C SER A 98 11.14 1.70 -0.29
N LYS A 99 11.71 2.86 -0.01
CA LYS A 99 13.11 3.16 -0.31
C LYS A 99 14.05 2.66 0.79
N LYS A 100 13.49 2.24 1.93
CA LYS A 100 14.26 1.70 3.05
C LYS A 100 14.47 0.20 2.90
N GLU A 101 15.54 -0.31 3.49
CA GLU A 101 15.74 -1.76 3.58
C GLU A 101 14.69 -2.38 4.51
N PRO A 102 14.25 -3.61 4.23
CA PRO A 102 13.28 -4.27 5.09
C PRO A 102 13.92 -4.68 6.43
N SER A 103 13.12 -4.65 7.49
CA SER A 103 13.52 -5.19 8.79
C SER A 103 13.17 -6.67 8.89
N GLU A 104 13.72 -7.36 9.89
CA GLU A 104 13.37 -8.76 10.14
C GLU A 104 11.89 -8.93 10.44
N GLU A 105 11.30 -7.97 11.17
CA GLU A 105 9.87 -8.01 11.48
C GLU A 105 9.01 -7.95 10.22
N ILE A 106 9.38 -7.07 9.28
CA ILE A 106 8.66 -6.98 8.01
C ILE A 106 8.80 -8.28 7.23
N LEU A 107 10.00 -8.81 7.14
CA LEU A 107 10.26 -10.04 6.38
C LEU A 107 9.61 -11.28 7.01
N SER A 108 9.16 -11.20 8.25
CA SER A 108 8.43 -12.30 8.90
C SER A 108 6.94 -12.32 8.53
N ILE A 109 6.43 -11.30 7.83
CA ILE A 109 5.04 -11.25 7.38
C ILE A 109 4.80 -12.32 6.33
N GLN A 110 3.76 -13.13 6.50
CA GLN A 110 3.39 -14.15 5.51
C GLN A 110 2.76 -13.49 4.28
N ASN A 111 3.04 -14.07 3.11
CA ASN A 111 2.49 -13.63 1.83
C ASN A 111 2.87 -12.17 1.51
N LEU A 112 4.10 -11.81 1.86
CA LEU A 112 4.65 -10.48 1.64
C LEU A 112 5.46 -10.43 0.35
N THR A 113 5.23 -9.41 -0.46
CA THR A 113 6.19 -8.97 -1.47
C THR A 113 6.70 -7.61 -1.04
N TYR A 114 7.99 -7.52 -0.74
CA TYR A 114 8.63 -6.25 -0.39
C TYR A 114 9.36 -5.71 -1.60
N ILE A 115 9.02 -4.48 -2.00
CA ILE A 115 9.66 -3.80 -3.14
C ILE A 115 10.50 -2.66 -2.61
N ASN A 116 11.82 -2.81 -2.73
CA ASN A 116 12.77 -1.73 -2.45
C ASN A 116 13.06 -1.02 -3.77
N TYR A 117 12.83 0.28 -3.82
CA TYR A 117 13.01 1.06 -5.05
C TYR A 117 13.88 2.29 -4.81
N VAL A 118 14.44 2.83 -5.88
CA VAL A 118 15.26 4.04 -5.87
C VAL A 118 14.54 5.17 -6.60
N ASP A 119 14.09 4.90 -7.84
CA ASP A 119 13.43 5.90 -8.67
C ASP A 119 11.92 5.90 -8.46
N GLU A 120 11.35 7.07 -8.21
CA GLU A 120 9.92 7.24 -8.01
C GLU A 120 9.15 6.76 -9.25
N GLY A 121 8.12 5.95 -9.02
CA GLY A 121 7.31 5.42 -10.10
C GLY A 121 7.82 4.14 -10.75
N SER A 122 9.06 3.72 -10.44
CA SER A 122 9.64 2.50 -11.02
C SER A 122 8.87 1.23 -10.64
N TYR A 123 8.14 1.27 -9.54
CA TYR A 123 7.39 0.12 -8.99
C TYR A 123 5.99 -0.05 -9.62
N ILE A 124 5.51 0.92 -10.40
CA ILE A 124 4.11 0.92 -10.86
C ILE A 124 3.75 -0.36 -11.60
N GLU A 125 4.50 -0.72 -12.63
CA GLU A 125 4.21 -1.92 -13.44
C GLU A 125 4.29 -3.18 -12.59
N LYS A 126 5.24 -3.25 -11.66
CA LYS A 126 5.40 -4.41 -10.80
C LYS A 126 4.22 -4.58 -9.83
N VAL A 127 3.75 -3.49 -9.25
CA VAL A 127 2.58 -3.52 -8.36
C VAL A 127 1.34 -3.98 -9.11
N LEU A 128 1.13 -3.45 -10.32
CA LEU A 128 0.00 -3.85 -11.16
C LEU A 128 0.03 -5.34 -11.48
N GLU A 129 1.21 -5.85 -11.86
CA GLU A 129 1.42 -7.27 -12.13
C GLU A 129 1.11 -8.12 -10.89
N LEU A 130 1.67 -7.74 -9.74
CA LEU A 130 1.51 -8.51 -8.50
C LEU A 130 0.07 -8.54 -8.00
N GLU A 131 -0.64 -7.44 -8.16
CA GLU A 131 -2.04 -7.36 -7.69
C GLU A 131 -2.94 -8.32 -8.48
N GLU A 132 -2.64 -8.58 -9.75
CA GLU A 132 -3.41 -9.49 -10.59
C GLU A 132 -3.07 -10.96 -10.39
N ILE A 133 -1.88 -11.29 -9.89
CA ILE A 133 -1.44 -12.67 -9.74
C ILE A 133 -2.18 -13.37 -8.60
N GLU A 134 -2.75 -14.54 -8.90
CA GLU A 134 -3.45 -15.35 -7.90
C GLU A 134 -2.48 -16.10 -6.98
N GLU A 135 -1.33 -16.52 -7.52
CA GLU A 135 -0.32 -17.22 -6.75
C GLU A 135 0.37 -16.26 -5.79
N ILE A 136 0.32 -16.55 -4.50
CA ILE A 136 0.90 -15.71 -3.45
C ILE A 136 2.12 -16.41 -2.87
N LYS A 137 3.24 -15.70 -2.87
CA LYS A 137 4.46 -16.18 -2.24
C LYS A 137 5.27 -15.01 -1.70
N ASP A 138 6.08 -15.27 -0.69
CA ASP A 138 6.97 -14.27 -0.14
C ASP A 138 8.07 -13.96 -1.15
N SER A 139 8.36 -12.68 -1.33
CA SER A 139 9.46 -12.26 -2.20
C SER A 139 10.02 -10.91 -1.79
N LEU A 140 11.28 -10.70 -2.16
CA LEU A 140 11.99 -9.45 -1.93
C LEU A 140 12.53 -8.99 -3.27
N ILE A 141 12.11 -7.81 -3.70
CA ILE A 141 12.42 -7.28 -5.02
C ILE A 141 13.19 -5.97 -4.86
N TYR A 142 14.33 -5.85 -5.53
CA TYR A 142 15.09 -4.61 -5.60
C TYR A 142 14.96 -4.02 -7.00
N LEU A 143 14.43 -2.79 -7.08
CA LEU A 143 14.29 -2.03 -8.32
C LEU A 143 15.26 -0.84 -8.31
N LYS A 144 15.95 -0.65 -9.41
CA LYS A 144 16.89 0.47 -9.55
C LYS A 144 16.21 1.71 -10.09
#